data_0c2d05cec7e388569dcfd25c2035cb3b
#
_entry.id   0c2d05cec7e388569dcfd25c2035cb3b
#
_cell.length_a   1.000
_cell.length_b   1.000
_cell.length_c   1.000
_cell.angle_alpha   90.00
_cell.angle_beta   90.00
_cell.angle_gamma   90.00
#
_symmetry.space_group_name_H-M   'P 1'
#
loop_
_entity.id
_entity.type
_entity.pdbx_description
1 polymer ?
#
loop_
_entity_poly.entity_id
_entity_poly.type
_entity_poly.pdbx_seq_one_letter_code
_entity_poly.pdbx_strand_id
1 'polypeptide(L)'
;MKIAMMSAWNEDSGVSIHAELIGREWVKMGHDLKVFSFLTHDFHGTAIVGKDEDYVARRFTTSKAKSPYLDPRPILEADFEIFVTQDLGMLPKDCLGKIFHHIQRKASTITVIHDNGPSADPSFYQFDWDRIVCFDHRYEEFLKKCHPEEKICLIPFPCMPLRRGDKKAAREKLGLPQDKKIILIFGQRLKEHITIIPLIREVSSHFPCLLLIVCQKDIDLLKGLEMVDMEIRQESPSIEGLHNYLHASDVLIIHRSPCNGVVVSSTAYQCLGSGCPILASNTNFFETMKDVLVTYSDFEEFKVNLMDILIEGEKYQASECALEAFLRLNSAEAIARQYIDLFEIMLEERRVGILPQSLKSSPYLEHLDQMHPQLAIEHQAANFQSPFTKGIFKTEKIKGIESQQSTIP
;
A
#
# COMPACT_ATOMS: atom_id res chain seq x y z
N MET A 1 -15.79 19.27 -5.24
CA MET A 1 -15.48 19.10 -3.80
C MET A 1 -14.02 19.47 -3.55
N LYS A 2 -13.73 19.91 -2.32
CA LYS A 2 -12.38 20.16 -1.84
C LYS A 2 -11.91 19.00 -0.97
N ILE A 3 -10.87 18.35 -1.38
CA ILE A 3 -10.37 17.11 -0.77
C ILE A 3 -8.95 17.35 -0.24
N ALA A 4 -8.70 16.99 1.00
CA ALA A 4 -7.34 16.92 1.56
C ALA A 4 -6.95 15.43 1.73
N MET A 5 -5.76 15.08 1.31
CA MET A 5 -5.21 13.72 1.49
C MET A 5 -3.90 13.79 2.25
N MET A 6 -3.72 12.93 3.24
CA MET A 6 -2.47 12.73 3.97
C MET A 6 -1.91 11.35 3.60
N SER A 7 -0.80 11.29 2.85
CA SER A 7 -0.31 10.06 2.23
C SER A 7 1.16 10.15 1.82
N ALA A 8 1.78 8.98 1.52
CA ALA A 8 2.91 8.90 0.61
C ALA A 8 2.50 9.41 -0.78
N TRP A 9 3.42 10.08 -1.50
CA TRP A 9 3.15 10.62 -2.84
C TRP A 9 4.44 10.72 -3.64
N ASN A 10 4.38 10.31 -4.91
CA ASN A 10 5.54 10.20 -5.79
C ASN A 10 6.67 9.35 -5.16
N GLU A 11 6.31 8.27 -4.49
CA GLU A 11 7.22 7.32 -3.88
C GLU A 11 7.02 5.92 -4.48
N ASP A 12 8.07 5.12 -4.49
CA ASP A 12 8.03 3.74 -4.98
C ASP A 12 7.40 2.76 -3.95
N SER A 13 6.25 3.15 -3.41
CA SER A 13 5.51 2.36 -2.42
C SER A 13 4.08 2.08 -2.86
N GLY A 14 3.50 0.95 -2.39
CA GLY A 14 2.12 0.57 -2.73
C GLY A 14 1.08 1.60 -2.29
N VAL A 15 1.34 2.28 -1.17
CA VAL A 15 0.46 3.33 -0.63
C VAL A 15 0.50 4.57 -1.53
N SER A 16 1.69 4.97 -2.00
CA SER A 16 1.86 6.07 -2.96
C SER A 16 1.13 5.77 -4.26
N ILE A 17 1.32 4.55 -4.81
CA ILE A 17 0.65 4.11 -6.04
C ILE A 17 -0.87 4.22 -5.91
N HIS A 18 -1.45 3.72 -4.80
CA HIS A 18 -2.88 3.83 -4.55
C HIS A 18 -3.35 5.29 -4.51
N ALA A 19 -2.69 6.10 -3.67
CA ALA A 19 -3.03 7.51 -3.48
C ALA A 19 -2.96 8.31 -4.79
N GLU A 20 -1.91 8.09 -5.59
CA GLU A 20 -1.69 8.77 -6.86
C GLU A 20 -2.72 8.36 -7.93
N LEU A 21 -3.05 7.05 -8.01
CA LEU A 21 -4.03 6.57 -8.97
C LEU A 21 -5.40 7.20 -8.74
N ILE A 22 -5.89 7.23 -7.52
CA ILE A 22 -7.20 7.81 -7.23
C ILE A 22 -7.16 9.35 -7.20
N GLY A 23 -6.13 9.93 -6.59
CA GLY A 23 -6.03 11.38 -6.42
C GLY A 23 -5.88 12.14 -7.74
N ARG A 24 -5.06 11.62 -8.67
CA ARG A 24 -4.94 12.22 -10.02
C ARG A 24 -6.25 12.12 -10.81
N GLU A 25 -7.03 11.05 -10.63
CA GLU A 25 -8.35 10.96 -11.26
C GLU A 25 -9.34 11.95 -10.63
N TRP A 26 -9.32 12.18 -9.31
CA TRP A 26 -10.15 13.23 -8.69
C TRP A 26 -9.84 14.62 -9.28
N VAL A 27 -8.57 14.95 -9.50
CA VAL A 27 -8.17 16.20 -10.16
C VAL A 27 -8.71 16.27 -11.60
N LYS A 28 -8.63 15.19 -12.38
CA LYS A 28 -9.19 15.09 -13.73
C LYS A 28 -10.73 15.25 -13.76
N MET A 29 -11.41 14.77 -12.72
CA MET A 29 -12.85 14.93 -12.54
C MET A 29 -13.25 16.37 -12.11
N GLY A 30 -12.25 17.26 -11.90
CA GLY A 30 -12.49 18.66 -11.54
C GLY A 30 -12.61 18.92 -10.04
N HIS A 31 -12.16 17.99 -9.19
CA HIS A 31 -12.12 18.22 -7.75
C HIS A 31 -10.83 18.94 -7.35
N ASP A 32 -10.91 19.77 -6.30
CA ASP A 32 -9.76 20.49 -5.72
C ASP A 32 -9.07 19.56 -4.71
N LEU A 33 -7.87 19.08 -5.05
CA LEU A 33 -7.08 18.16 -4.22
C LEU A 33 -5.93 18.90 -3.57
N LYS A 34 -5.70 18.67 -2.27
CA LYS A 34 -4.47 19.01 -1.55
C LYS A 34 -3.88 17.76 -0.94
N VAL A 35 -2.62 17.46 -1.29
CA VAL A 35 -1.89 16.32 -0.74
C VAL A 35 -0.86 16.82 0.26
N PHE A 36 -0.94 16.33 1.49
CA PHE A 36 0.11 16.46 2.49
C PHE A 36 0.93 15.17 2.50
N SER A 37 2.23 15.27 2.27
CA SER A 37 3.11 14.10 2.12
C SER A 37 4.34 14.17 2.99
N PHE A 38 5.12 13.09 3.00
CA PHE A 38 6.37 12.94 3.75
C PHE A 38 7.45 13.92 3.28
N LEU A 39 8.30 14.33 4.21
CA LEU A 39 9.50 15.12 3.90
C LEU A 39 10.47 14.30 3.04
N THR A 40 11.23 14.98 2.17
CA THR A 40 12.14 14.32 1.23
C THR A 40 13.31 13.55 1.87
N HIS A 41 13.58 13.79 3.14
CA HIS A 41 14.63 13.10 3.91
C HIS A 41 14.09 12.01 4.85
N ASP A 42 12.77 11.87 4.97
CA ASP A 42 12.12 10.85 5.79
C ASP A 42 10.76 10.52 5.14
N PHE A 43 10.72 9.45 4.35
CA PHE A 43 9.57 9.01 3.59
C PHE A 43 9.42 7.48 3.63
N HIS A 44 8.29 6.96 3.19
CA HIS A 44 7.94 5.54 3.35
C HIS A 44 8.61 4.63 2.32
N GLY A 45 8.75 5.06 1.10
CA GLY A 45 9.34 4.29 -0.01
C GLY A 45 10.86 4.10 0.09
N THR A 46 11.47 3.70 -1.01
CA THR A 46 12.94 3.61 -1.15
C THR A 46 13.50 4.69 -2.05
N ALA A 47 12.65 5.29 -2.88
CA ALA A 47 12.98 6.41 -3.77
C ALA A 47 11.76 7.31 -3.96
N ILE A 48 12.02 8.59 -4.20
CA ILE A 48 11.03 9.52 -4.74
C ILE A 48 11.09 9.42 -6.26
N VAL A 49 9.96 9.09 -6.88
CA VAL A 49 9.84 8.78 -8.31
C VAL A 49 8.94 9.80 -9.00
N GLY A 50 9.49 10.93 -9.33
CA GLY A 50 8.74 11.98 -10.02
C GLY A 50 8.88 13.35 -9.38
N LYS A 51 8.20 14.32 -9.97
CA LYS A 51 8.12 15.70 -9.49
C LYS A 51 6.75 15.92 -8.87
N ASP A 52 6.74 16.57 -7.71
CA ASP A 52 5.49 16.93 -7.05
C ASP A 52 4.67 17.90 -7.89
N GLU A 53 3.38 17.66 -7.98
CA GLU A 53 2.40 18.56 -8.54
C GLU A 53 2.16 19.76 -7.60
N ASP A 54 1.61 20.84 -8.10
CA ASP A 54 1.42 22.10 -7.34
C ASP A 54 0.47 21.96 -6.14
N TYR A 55 -0.35 20.92 -6.12
CA TYR A 55 -1.24 20.61 -5.01
C TYR A 55 -0.60 19.72 -3.93
N VAL A 56 0.69 19.34 -4.07
CA VAL A 56 1.43 18.48 -3.12
C VAL A 56 2.29 19.33 -2.20
N ALA A 57 2.18 19.12 -0.90
CA ALA A 57 2.98 19.78 0.12
C ALA A 57 3.59 18.75 1.08
N ARG A 58 4.92 18.68 1.16
CA ARG A 58 5.63 17.78 2.07
C ARG A 58 5.71 18.39 3.46
N ARG A 59 5.01 17.80 4.46
CA ARG A 59 4.74 18.43 5.76
C ARG A 59 4.97 17.57 6.97
N PHE A 60 5.32 16.29 6.82
CA PHE A 60 5.48 15.40 7.95
C PHE A 60 6.53 14.32 7.71
N THR A 61 6.99 13.71 8.80
CA THR A 61 7.89 12.55 8.81
C THR A 61 7.09 11.26 9.00
N THR A 62 7.73 10.12 8.76
CA THR A 62 7.13 8.81 9.05
C THR A 62 6.93 8.60 10.56
N SER A 63 6.05 7.67 10.93
CA SER A 63 5.88 7.21 12.32
C SER A 63 7.15 6.61 12.93
N LYS A 64 8.10 6.17 12.10
CA LYS A 64 9.37 5.53 12.48
C LYS A 64 10.52 6.53 12.65
N ALA A 65 10.30 7.82 12.36
CA ALA A 65 11.30 8.85 12.59
C ALA A 65 11.69 8.91 14.08
N LYS A 66 12.94 9.22 14.39
CA LYS A 66 13.40 9.37 15.80
C LYS A 66 12.58 10.42 16.58
N SER A 67 12.09 11.43 15.88
CA SER A 67 11.19 12.46 16.40
C SER A 67 10.10 12.68 15.36
N PRO A 68 8.97 11.98 15.43
CA PRO A 68 7.87 12.17 14.51
C PRO A 68 7.39 13.63 14.51
N TYR A 69 7.23 14.19 13.33
CA TYR A 69 6.91 15.59 13.11
C TYR A 69 5.77 15.74 12.12
N LEU A 70 4.91 16.72 12.37
CA LEU A 70 3.86 17.19 11.48
C LEU A 70 3.75 18.71 11.60
N ASP A 71 3.86 19.47 10.50
CA ASP A 71 3.46 20.88 10.48
C ASP A 71 1.93 20.97 10.41
N PRO A 72 1.25 21.38 11.49
CA PRO A 72 -0.21 21.36 11.52
C PRO A 72 -0.85 22.51 10.75
N ARG A 73 -0.12 23.64 10.56
CA ARG A 73 -0.67 24.88 10.01
C ARG A 73 -1.25 24.72 8.60
N PRO A 74 -0.52 24.15 7.62
CA PRO A 74 -1.07 24.00 6.28
C PRO A 74 -2.32 23.11 6.22
N ILE A 75 -2.46 22.16 7.15
CA ILE A 75 -3.64 21.30 7.24
C ILE A 75 -4.81 22.07 7.86
N LEU A 76 -4.56 22.80 8.95
CA LEU A 76 -5.60 23.53 9.67
C LEU A 76 -6.12 24.75 8.88
N GLU A 77 -5.24 25.42 8.13
CA GLU A 77 -5.57 26.59 7.31
C GLU A 77 -6.18 26.21 5.94
N ALA A 78 -5.93 24.99 5.45
CA ALA A 78 -6.50 24.54 4.19
C ALA A 78 -8.02 24.44 4.27
N ASP A 79 -8.68 24.83 3.18
CA ASP A 79 -10.11 24.68 3.00
C ASP A 79 -10.38 23.33 2.32
N PHE A 80 -11.08 22.41 3.01
CA PHE A 80 -11.50 21.11 2.50
C PHE A 80 -12.75 20.60 3.22
N GLU A 81 -13.53 19.79 2.51
CA GLU A 81 -14.79 19.17 2.97
C GLU A 81 -14.60 17.69 3.32
N ILE A 82 -13.59 17.07 2.71
CA ILE A 82 -13.20 15.65 2.91
C ILE A 82 -11.73 15.60 3.32
N PHE A 83 -11.41 14.79 4.33
CA PHE A 83 -10.05 14.49 4.75
C PHE A 83 -9.78 12.98 4.68
N VAL A 84 -8.83 12.57 3.85
CA VAL A 84 -8.47 11.17 3.60
C VAL A 84 -7.08 10.89 4.13
N THR A 85 -6.89 9.83 4.92
CA THR A 85 -5.56 9.29 5.22
C THR A 85 -5.35 7.96 4.51
N GLN A 86 -4.11 7.74 4.06
CA GLN A 86 -3.66 6.48 3.49
C GLN A 86 -2.68 5.83 4.46
N ASP A 87 -2.95 4.59 4.88
CA ASP A 87 -2.09 3.82 5.78
C ASP A 87 -1.71 4.59 7.07
N LEU A 88 -2.63 4.60 8.02
CA LEU A 88 -2.43 5.28 9.31
C LEU A 88 -1.17 4.79 10.04
N GLY A 89 -0.75 3.54 9.79
CA GLY A 89 0.43 2.93 10.40
C GLY A 89 1.72 3.67 10.12
N MET A 90 1.84 4.27 8.93
CA MET A 90 3.05 5.03 8.54
C MET A 90 3.03 6.50 8.97
N LEU A 91 1.86 7.06 9.32
CA LEU A 91 1.68 8.47 9.64
C LEU A 91 2.12 8.80 11.08
N PRO A 92 2.55 10.04 11.38
CA PRO A 92 2.90 10.50 12.73
C PRO A 92 1.63 10.68 13.58
N LYS A 93 1.04 9.55 14.04
CA LYS A 93 -0.26 9.47 14.72
C LYS A 93 -0.40 10.41 15.91
N ASP A 94 0.62 10.50 16.77
CA ASP A 94 0.57 11.38 17.95
C ASP A 94 0.46 12.86 17.58
N CYS A 95 1.09 13.26 16.47
CA CYS A 95 0.97 14.62 15.96
C CYS A 95 -0.39 14.87 15.32
N LEU A 96 -0.86 13.91 14.52
CA LEU A 96 -2.18 13.97 13.89
C LEU A 96 -3.30 13.99 14.94
N GLY A 97 -3.20 13.17 15.99
CA GLY A 97 -4.18 13.11 17.08
C GLY A 97 -4.41 14.45 17.77
N LYS A 98 -3.36 15.29 17.90
CA LYS A 98 -3.47 16.62 18.50
C LYS A 98 -4.36 17.58 17.71
N ILE A 99 -4.48 17.39 16.40
CA ILE A 99 -5.25 18.27 15.51
C ILE A 99 -6.50 17.60 14.93
N PHE A 100 -6.70 16.30 15.14
CA PHE A 100 -7.75 15.54 14.49
C PHE A 100 -9.16 16.07 14.79
N HIS A 101 -9.42 16.46 16.03
CA HIS A 101 -10.71 17.07 16.41
C HIS A 101 -11.01 18.40 15.69
N HIS A 102 -9.98 19.16 15.29
CA HIS A 102 -10.17 20.36 14.46
C HIS A 102 -10.50 19.99 13.02
N ILE A 103 -9.90 18.91 12.51
CA ILE A 103 -10.20 18.36 11.18
C ILE A 103 -11.66 17.88 11.14
N GLN A 104 -12.09 17.07 12.12
CA GLN A 104 -13.47 16.56 12.21
C GLN A 104 -14.54 17.66 12.26
N ARG A 105 -14.23 18.81 12.86
CA ARG A 105 -15.17 19.94 12.90
C ARG A 105 -15.48 20.53 11.53
N LYS A 106 -14.52 20.49 10.61
CA LYS A 106 -14.65 21.11 9.28
C LYS A 106 -14.87 20.16 8.14
N ALA A 107 -14.47 18.88 8.26
CA ALA A 107 -14.48 17.91 7.19
C ALA A 107 -14.98 16.54 7.64
N SER A 108 -15.55 15.77 6.72
CA SER A 108 -15.76 14.34 6.92
C SER A 108 -14.44 13.59 6.75
N THR A 109 -14.22 12.58 7.59
CA THR A 109 -12.92 11.93 7.76
C THR A 109 -12.93 10.47 7.31
N ILE A 110 -11.90 10.09 6.55
CA ILE A 110 -11.76 8.73 6.00
C ILE A 110 -10.34 8.24 6.23
N THR A 111 -10.22 6.97 6.62
CA THR A 111 -8.94 6.26 6.56
C THR A 111 -9.01 5.10 5.58
N VAL A 112 -7.98 4.93 4.77
CA VAL A 112 -7.82 3.78 3.87
C VAL A 112 -6.81 2.83 4.48
N ILE A 113 -7.22 1.59 4.70
CA ILE A 113 -6.43 0.57 5.39
C ILE A 113 -5.55 -0.18 4.40
N HIS A 114 -4.23 -0.12 4.63
CA HIS A 114 -3.22 -0.89 3.91
C HIS A 114 -2.56 -1.96 4.80
N ASP A 115 -2.84 -1.91 6.11
CA ASP A 115 -2.33 -2.89 7.08
C ASP A 115 -2.88 -4.29 6.79
N ASN A 116 -2.07 -5.32 7.07
CA ASN A 116 -2.43 -6.71 6.79
C ASN A 116 -3.25 -7.40 7.90
N GLY A 117 -3.63 -6.66 8.92
CA GLY A 117 -4.40 -7.14 10.09
C GLY A 117 -4.52 -6.06 11.14
N PRO A 118 -5.16 -6.37 12.30
CA PRO A 118 -5.30 -5.44 13.39
C PRO A 118 -3.94 -4.95 13.90
N SER A 119 -3.82 -3.64 14.12
CA SER A 119 -2.60 -3.05 14.69
C SER A 119 -2.49 -3.38 16.18
N ALA A 120 -1.29 -3.74 16.64
CA ALA A 120 -0.98 -3.87 18.06
C ALA A 120 -0.73 -2.51 18.75
N ASP A 121 -0.67 -1.42 17.99
CA ASP A 121 -0.46 -0.07 18.51
C ASP A 121 -1.81 0.57 18.91
N PRO A 122 -2.08 0.83 20.20
CA PRO A 122 -3.34 1.42 20.65
C PRO A 122 -3.61 2.81 20.05
N SER A 123 -2.57 3.54 19.69
CA SER A 123 -2.72 4.86 19.08
C SER A 123 -3.40 4.83 17.71
N PHE A 124 -3.43 3.66 17.07
CA PHE A 124 -4.14 3.44 15.83
C PHE A 124 -5.66 3.62 15.99
N TYR A 125 -6.20 3.27 17.16
CA TYR A 125 -7.64 3.27 17.45
C TYR A 125 -8.16 4.54 18.14
N GLN A 126 -7.31 5.54 18.35
CA GLN A 126 -7.71 6.80 18.99
C GLN A 126 -8.53 7.72 18.06
N PHE A 127 -8.62 7.39 16.77
CA PHE A 127 -9.27 8.22 15.76
C PHE A 127 -10.69 7.72 15.48
N ASP A 128 -11.66 8.60 15.70
CA ASP A 128 -13.06 8.35 15.35
C ASP A 128 -13.34 8.74 13.90
N TRP A 129 -12.94 7.87 12.97
CA TRP A 129 -13.18 8.06 11.54
C TRP A 129 -14.67 7.96 11.20
N ASP A 130 -15.15 8.81 10.25
CA ASP A 130 -16.51 8.70 9.74
C ASP A 130 -16.66 7.46 8.83
N ARG A 131 -15.63 7.15 8.02
CA ARG A 131 -15.57 5.92 7.21
C ARG A 131 -14.17 5.33 7.22
N ILE A 132 -14.12 3.99 7.03
CA ILE A 132 -12.92 3.18 6.95
C ILE A 132 -12.99 2.42 5.65
N VAL A 133 -12.12 2.71 4.70
CA VAL A 133 -12.08 2.05 3.40
C VAL A 133 -11.10 0.89 3.42
N CYS A 134 -11.51 -0.24 2.85
CA CYS A 134 -10.69 -1.42 2.64
C CYS A 134 -10.88 -2.00 1.23
N PHE A 135 -9.98 -2.88 0.80
CA PHE A 135 -9.89 -3.28 -0.61
C PHE A 135 -10.74 -4.49 -1.00
N ASP A 136 -11.01 -5.40 -0.08
CA ASP A 136 -11.80 -6.60 -0.33
C ASP A 136 -12.39 -7.18 0.96
N HIS A 137 -13.24 -8.22 0.84
CA HIS A 137 -13.95 -8.83 1.96
C HIS A 137 -13.01 -9.42 3.03
N ARG A 138 -11.78 -9.78 2.71
CA ARG A 138 -10.80 -10.30 3.67
C ARG A 138 -10.37 -9.21 4.65
N TYR A 139 -10.20 -7.97 4.16
CA TYR A 139 -9.98 -6.80 5.01
C TYR A 139 -11.20 -6.49 5.86
N GLU A 140 -12.40 -6.53 5.26
CA GLU A 140 -13.66 -6.29 5.95
C GLU A 140 -13.85 -7.24 7.14
N GLU A 141 -13.52 -8.53 6.98
CA GLU A 141 -13.64 -9.55 8.04
C GLU A 141 -12.78 -9.23 9.27
N PHE A 142 -11.56 -8.75 9.12
CA PHE A 142 -10.78 -8.38 10.29
C PHE A 142 -11.17 -7.02 10.85
N LEU A 143 -11.56 -6.07 10.00
CA LEU A 143 -11.97 -4.73 10.44
C LEU A 143 -13.26 -4.77 11.28
N LYS A 144 -14.20 -5.64 10.98
CA LYS A 144 -15.41 -5.87 11.78
C LYS A 144 -15.13 -6.30 13.22
N LYS A 145 -13.94 -6.84 13.49
CA LYS A 145 -13.50 -7.17 14.86
C LYS A 145 -13.02 -5.95 15.65
N CYS A 146 -12.69 -4.84 14.97
CA CYS A 146 -12.05 -3.67 15.53
C CYS A 146 -12.90 -2.40 15.40
N HIS A 147 -13.84 -2.37 14.44
CA HIS A 147 -14.58 -1.18 14.08
C HIS A 147 -16.06 -1.51 13.83
N PRO A 148 -16.97 -0.54 14.04
CA PRO A 148 -18.38 -0.66 13.69
C PRO A 148 -18.56 -0.95 12.19
N GLU A 149 -19.40 -1.93 11.86
CA GLU A 149 -19.59 -2.40 10.48
C GLU A 149 -20.11 -1.29 9.55
N GLU A 150 -20.97 -0.41 10.06
CA GLU A 150 -21.54 0.72 9.33
C GLU A 150 -20.51 1.77 8.88
N LYS A 151 -19.30 1.75 9.46
CA LYS A 151 -18.19 2.63 9.05
C LYS A 151 -17.30 2.00 7.99
N ILE A 152 -17.36 0.69 7.80
CA ILE A 152 -16.48 -0.03 6.87
C ILE A 152 -17.06 0.03 5.46
N CYS A 153 -16.24 0.47 4.50
CA CYS A 153 -16.59 0.59 3.09
C CYS A 153 -15.61 -0.20 2.25
N LEU A 154 -16.13 -1.04 1.35
CA LEU A 154 -15.32 -1.82 0.44
C LEU A 154 -15.17 -1.06 -0.87
N ILE A 155 -13.95 -0.62 -1.17
CA ILE A 155 -13.58 0.00 -2.46
C ILE A 155 -12.28 -0.67 -2.92
N PRO A 156 -12.28 -1.41 -4.05
CA PRO A 156 -11.13 -2.18 -4.49
C PRO A 156 -9.88 -1.34 -4.75
N PHE A 157 -8.71 -1.99 -4.71
CA PHE A 157 -7.46 -1.35 -5.10
C PHE A 157 -7.47 -1.02 -6.60
N PRO A 158 -7.10 0.21 -7.03
CA PRO A 158 -7.17 0.62 -8.43
C PRO A 158 -6.06 0.02 -9.30
N CYS A 159 -6.40 -0.29 -10.55
CA CYS A 159 -5.43 -0.63 -11.59
C CYS A 159 -5.06 0.59 -12.42
N MET A 160 -3.83 0.57 -12.97
CA MET A 160 -3.49 1.43 -14.10
C MET A 160 -4.43 1.15 -15.29
N PRO A 161 -4.84 2.17 -16.05
CA PRO A 161 -5.64 1.96 -17.25
C PRO A 161 -4.88 1.14 -18.29
N LEU A 162 -5.61 0.36 -19.11
CA LEU A 162 -5.01 -0.43 -20.18
C LEU A 162 -4.31 0.49 -21.20
N ARG A 163 -3.02 0.28 -21.36
CA ARG A 163 -2.16 0.97 -22.32
C ARG A 163 -1.22 -0.04 -22.97
N ARG A 164 -1.69 -0.68 -24.03
CA ARG A 164 -0.84 -1.56 -24.83
C ARG A 164 0.21 -0.74 -25.58
N GLY A 165 1.45 -1.18 -25.57
CA GLY A 165 2.56 -0.54 -26.27
C GLY A 165 3.06 -1.37 -27.45
N ASP A 166 3.91 -0.75 -28.27
CA ASP A 166 4.65 -1.45 -29.32
C ASP A 166 5.92 -2.08 -28.73
N LYS A 167 5.98 -3.43 -28.74
CA LYS A 167 7.07 -4.21 -28.16
C LYS A 167 8.41 -3.89 -28.84
N LYS A 168 8.42 -3.76 -30.15
CA LYS A 168 9.64 -3.48 -30.92
C LYS A 168 10.19 -2.09 -30.60
N ALA A 169 9.33 -1.08 -30.60
CA ALA A 169 9.71 0.28 -30.24
C ALA A 169 10.18 0.40 -28.80
N ALA A 170 9.52 -0.31 -27.86
CA ALA A 170 9.93 -0.35 -26.46
C ALA A 170 11.32 -0.97 -26.27
N ARG A 171 11.60 -2.08 -26.97
CA ARG A 171 12.92 -2.73 -26.98
C ARG A 171 14.00 -1.83 -27.58
N GLU A 172 13.72 -1.17 -28.70
CA GLU A 172 14.65 -0.20 -29.31
C GLU A 172 14.97 0.94 -28.35
N LYS A 173 13.95 1.53 -27.72
CA LYS A 173 14.10 2.60 -26.72
C LYS A 173 14.97 2.19 -25.53
N LEU A 174 14.87 0.93 -25.10
CA LEU A 174 15.59 0.38 -23.95
C LEU A 174 16.93 -0.27 -24.32
N GLY A 175 17.28 -0.38 -25.62
CA GLY A 175 18.47 -1.09 -26.09
C GLY A 175 18.43 -2.61 -25.85
N LEU A 176 17.23 -3.20 -25.87
CA LEU A 176 17.01 -4.62 -25.60
C LEU A 176 16.97 -5.44 -26.90
N PRO A 177 17.36 -6.75 -26.87
CA PRO A 177 17.38 -7.61 -28.06
C PRO A 177 15.97 -7.82 -28.63
N GLN A 178 15.88 -7.86 -29.97
CA GLN A 178 14.62 -8.08 -30.69
C GLN A 178 14.29 -9.57 -30.88
N ASP A 179 15.30 -10.42 -30.85
CA ASP A 179 15.26 -11.85 -31.19
C ASP A 179 15.16 -12.80 -29.98
N LYS A 180 15.10 -12.23 -28.75
CA LYS A 180 14.99 -13.01 -27.51
C LYS A 180 13.62 -12.82 -26.84
N LYS A 181 13.16 -13.85 -26.12
CA LYS A 181 12.09 -13.68 -25.14
C LYS A 181 12.63 -12.93 -23.92
N ILE A 182 11.93 -11.89 -23.48
CA ILE A 182 12.34 -11.09 -22.33
C ILE A 182 11.44 -11.41 -21.14
N ILE A 183 12.06 -11.96 -20.10
CA ILE A 183 11.42 -12.30 -18.83
C ILE A 183 11.80 -11.22 -17.84
N LEU A 184 10.80 -10.47 -17.35
CA LEU A 184 11.00 -9.34 -16.45
C LEU A 184 10.78 -9.74 -14.99
N ILE A 185 11.70 -9.35 -14.12
CA ILE A 185 11.50 -9.26 -12.67
C ILE A 185 11.60 -7.78 -12.29
N PHE A 186 10.56 -7.24 -11.64
CA PHE A 186 10.47 -5.84 -11.28
C PHE A 186 10.09 -5.64 -9.82
N GLY A 187 10.70 -4.62 -9.17
CA GLY A 187 10.29 -4.09 -7.88
C GLY A 187 11.27 -4.38 -6.74
N GLN A 188 10.85 -4.07 -5.51
CA GLN A 188 11.73 -4.01 -4.34
C GLN A 188 12.01 -5.36 -3.67
N ARG A 189 11.30 -6.43 -4.02
CA ARG A 189 11.35 -7.74 -3.33
C ARG A 189 12.17 -8.77 -4.10
N LEU A 190 13.33 -8.38 -4.62
CA LEU A 190 14.20 -9.28 -5.39
C LEU A 190 14.55 -10.56 -4.61
N LYS A 191 14.76 -10.46 -3.31
CA LYS A 191 15.07 -11.60 -2.43
C LYS A 191 14.07 -12.76 -2.58
N GLU A 192 12.81 -12.47 -2.76
CA GLU A 192 11.77 -13.50 -2.91
C GLU A 192 11.90 -14.26 -4.25
N HIS A 193 12.46 -13.63 -5.30
CA HIS A 193 12.59 -14.23 -6.63
C HIS A 193 13.84 -15.13 -6.78
N ILE A 194 14.80 -15.10 -5.86
CA ILE A 194 16.07 -15.84 -5.99
C ILE A 194 15.84 -17.33 -6.20
N THR A 195 14.84 -17.91 -5.55
CA THR A 195 14.54 -19.34 -5.62
C THR A 195 14.03 -19.81 -6.98
N ILE A 196 13.43 -18.91 -7.78
CA ILE A 196 12.86 -19.24 -9.10
C ILE A 196 13.82 -18.93 -10.26
N ILE A 197 14.89 -18.17 -10.04
CA ILE A 197 15.88 -17.84 -11.10
C ILE A 197 16.49 -19.11 -11.73
N PRO A 198 16.89 -20.14 -10.99
CA PRO A 198 17.39 -21.39 -11.59
C PRO A 198 16.36 -22.08 -12.51
N LEU A 199 15.06 -21.97 -12.19
CA LEU A 199 13.99 -22.56 -13.01
C LEU A 199 13.81 -21.82 -14.33
N ILE A 200 14.01 -20.48 -14.33
CA ILE A 200 14.01 -19.68 -15.54
C ILE A 200 15.11 -20.15 -16.49
N ARG A 201 16.29 -20.50 -15.95
CA ARG A 201 17.39 -21.07 -16.72
C ARG A 201 17.01 -22.39 -17.41
N GLU A 202 16.30 -23.28 -16.71
CA GLU A 202 15.81 -24.53 -17.30
C GLU A 202 14.89 -24.26 -18.50
N VAL A 203 13.93 -23.35 -18.36
CA VAL A 203 13.02 -22.95 -19.44
C VAL A 203 13.78 -22.26 -20.58
N SER A 204 14.79 -21.47 -20.30
CA SER A 204 15.64 -20.77 -21.28
C SER A 204 16.45 -21.72 -22.17
N SER A 205 16.55 -23.02 -21.84
CA SER A 205 17.15 -24.02 -22.70
C SER A 205 16.33 -24.30 -23.98
N HIS A 206 15.04 -23.92 -23.96
CA HIS A 206 14.11 -24.13 -25.08
C HIS A 206 13.96 -22.89 -25.99
N PHE A 207 14.30 -21.70 -25.48
CA PHE A 207 14.17 -20.43 -26.20
C PHE A 207 15.37 -19.52 -25.93
N PRO A 208 15.81 -18.71 -26.90
CA PRO A 208 16.69 -17.57 -26.61
C PRO A 208 15.97 -16.60 -25.65
N CYS A 209 16.38 -16.57 -24.39
CA CYS A 209 15.77 -15.70 -23.37
C CYS A 209 16.78 -14.72 -22.80
N LEU A 210 16.29 -13.54 -22.40
CA LEU A 210 16.96 -12.57 -21.55
C LEU A 210 16.18 -12.44 -20.24
N LEU A 211 16.82 -12.66 -19.10
CA LEU A 211 16.27 -12.29 -17.80
C LEU A 211 16.60 -10.83 -17.51
N LEU A 212 15.60 -9.96 -17.54
CA LEU A 212 15.72 -8.54 -17.23
C LEU A 212 15.28 -8.29 -15.80
N ILE A 213 16.18 -7.79 -14.96
CA ILE A 213 15.89 -7.47 -13.56
C ILE A 213 15.97 -5.95 -13.38
N VAL A 214 14.85 -5.34 -12.97
CA VAL A 214 14.77 -3.90 -12.70
C VAL A 214 14.41 -3.70 -11.23
N CYS A 215 15.39 -3.33 -10.40
CA CYS A 215 15.21 -3.15 -8.96
C CYS A 215 16.26 -2.22 -8.38
N GLN A 216 15.92 -1.54 -7.27
CA GLN A 216 16.83 -0.58 -6.62
C GLN A 216 17.75 -1.24 -5.59
N LYS A 217 17.33 -2.35 -4.96
CA LYS A 217 18.00 -2.98 -3.81
C LYS A 217 18.26 -4.46 -4.04
N ASP A 218 19.10 -5.02 -3.18
CA ASP A 218 19.37 -6.46 -3.07
C ASP A 218 20.08 -7.09 -4.29
N ILE A 219 20.69 -6.29 -5.17
CA ILE A 219 21.38 -6.78 -6.39
C ILE A 219 22.54 -7.72 -6.04
N ASP A 220 23.19 -7.51 -4.89
CA ASP A 220 24.27 -8.37 -4.41
C ASP A 220 23.85 -9.84 -4.25
N LEU A 221 22.56 -10.11 -4.08
CA LEU A 221 21.99 -11.47 -4.00
C LEU A 221 22.10 -12.23 -5.33
N LEU A 222 22.30 -11.53 -6.44
CA LEU A 222 22.44 -12.12 -7.78
C LEU A 222 23.89 -12.57 -8.07
N LYS A 223 24.85 -12.18 -7.22
CA LYS A 223 26.25 -12.58 -7.38
C LYS A 223 26.39 -14.10 -7.26
N GLY A 224 27.01 -14.69 -8.25
CA GLY A 224 27.22 -16.14 -8.31
C GLY A 224 26.05 -16.96 -8.87
N LEU A 225 24.95 -16.31 -9.27
CA LEU A 225 23.92 -16.98 -10.06
C LEU A 225 24.37 -17.03 -11.52
N GLU A 226 24.71 -18.23 -11.97
CA GLU A 226 25.05 -18.47 -13.37
C GLU A 226 23.77 -18.47 -14.23
N MET A 227 23.50 -17.36 -14.88
CA MET A 227 22.49 -17.24 -15.94
C MET A 227 23.17 -17.03 -17.29
N VAL A 228 22.62 -17.62 -18.34
CA VAL A 228 23.22 -17.53 -19.68
C VAL A 228 23.11 -16.11 -20.22
N ASP A 229 21.96 -15.42 -19.97
CA ASP A 229 21.70 -14.04 -20.36
C ASP A 229 20.89 -13.33 -19.28
N MET A 230 21.53 -12.43 -18.55
CA MET A 230 20.89 -11.62 -17.51
C MET A 230 21.34 -10.16 -17.62
N GLU A 231 20.38 -9.25 -17.61
CA GLU A 231 20.61 -7.82 -17.56
C GLU A 231 19.99 -7.24 -16.27
N ILE A 232 20.78 -6.48 -15.53
CA ILE A 232 20.36 -5.87 -14.27
C ILE A 232 20.35 -4.36 -14.43
N ARG A 233 19.23 -3.73 -14.12
CA ARG A 233 19.07 -2.27 -14.08
C ARG A 233 18.73 -1.84 -12.66
N GLN A 234 19.68 -1.14 -12.04
CA GLN A 234 19.54 -0.66 -10.66
C GLN A 234 18.83 0.69 -10.67
N GLU A 235 17.51 0.68 -10.72
CA GLU A 235 16.69 1.88 -10.72
C GLU A 235 15.28 1.64 -10.19
N SER A 236 14.62 2.73 -9.80
CA SER A 236 13.16 2.80 -9.58
C SER A 236 12.58 3.67 -10.68
N PRO A 237 12.08 3.07 -11.76
CA PRO A 237 11.58 3.82 -12.92
C PRO A 237 10.31 4.61 -12.59
N SER A 238 10.10 5.73 -13.28
CA SER A 238 8.80 6.40 -13.32
C SER A 238 7.73 5.47 -13.91
N ILE A 239 6.46 5.83 -13.77
CA ILE A 239 5.34 5.04 -14.36
C ILE A 239 5.54 4.83 -15.87
N GLU A 240 5.95 5.88 -16.61
CA GLU A 240 6.24 5.75 -18.05
C GLU A 240 7.44 4.84 -18.32
N GLY A 241 8.51 4.95 -17.52
CA GLY A 241 9.68 4.08 -17.58
C GLY A 241 9.31 2.61 -17.36
N LEU A 242 8.49 2.33 -16.33
CA LEU A 242 7.97 1.00 -16.05
C LEU A 242 7.17 0.44 -17.22
N HIS A 243 6.29 1.24 -17.82
CA HIS A 243 5.52 0.79 -18.99
C HIS A 243 6.42 0.44 -20.18
N ASN A 244 7.53 1.15 -20.40
CA ASN A 244 8.48 0.75 -21.45
C ASN A 244 9.11 -0.63 -21.17
N TYR A 245 9.45 -0.94 -19.91
CA TYR A 245 9.94 -2.26 -19.51
C TYR A 245 8.88 -3.35 -19.70
N LEU A 246 7.65 -3.10 -19.30
CA LEU A 246 6.55 -4.04 -19.44
C LEU A 246 6.21 -4.30 -20.91
N HIS A 247 6.13 -3.26 -21.75
CA HIS A 247 5.87 -3.39 -23.18
C HIS A 247 7.01 -4.11 -23.92
N ALA A 248 8.26 -3.96 -23.46
CA ALA A 248 9.41 -4.68 -24.04
C ALA A 248 9.43 -6.17 -23.69
N SER A 249 8.74 -6.57 -22.60
CA SER A 249 8.80 -7.92 -22.03
C SER A 249 7.73 -8.86 -22.61
N ASP A 250 8.01 -10.16 -22.54
CA ASP A 250 7.07 -11.21 -22.91
C ASP A 250 6.29 -11.72 -21.68
N VAL A 251 6.86 -11.56 -20.48
CA VAL A 251 6.22 -11.91 -19.21
C VAL A 251 6.85 -11.12 -18.07
N LEU A 252 6.02 -10.70 -17.11
CA LEU A 252 6.44 -10.23 -15.80
C LEU A 252 6.28 -11.37 -14.79
N ILE A 253 7.32 -11.68 -14.02
CA ILE A 253 7.24 -12.65 -12.93
C ILE A 253 7.12 -11.92 -11.59
N ILE A 254 6.11 -12.30 -10.80
CA ILE A 254 5.95 -11.80 -9.43
C ILE A 254 5.87 -12.99 -8.47
N HIS A 255 6.99 -13.34 -7.86
CA HIS A 255 7.05 -14.39 -6.84
C HIS A 255 6.90 -13.78 -5.44
N ARG A 256 5.94 -14.28 -4.67
CA ARG A 256 5.69 -13.87 -3.27
C ARG A 256 5.51 -15.10 -2.40
N SER A 257 6.19 -15.11 -1.26
CA SER A 257 5.84 -16.05 -0.20
C SER A 257 4.53 -15.62 0.45
N PRO A 258 3.67 -16.55 0.88
CA PRO A 258 2.44 -16.19 1.59
C PRO A 258 2.77 -15.39 2.85
N CYS A 259 1.98 -14.38 3.16
CA CYS A 259 2.11 -13.62 4.40
C CYS A 259 0.99 -13.97 5.39
N ASN A 260 1.25 -13.73 6.68
CA ASN A 260 0.21 -13.80 7.69
C ASN A 260 -0.66 -12.55 7.57
N GLY A 261 -1.97 -12.73 7.37
CA GLY A 261 -2.93 -11.65 7.24
C GLY A 261 -3.36 -11.38 5.79
N VAL A 262 -4.03 -10.26 5.61
CA VAL A 262 -4.61 -9.85 4.33
C VAL A 262 -3.67 -8.89 3.59
N VAL A 263 -3.52 -9.08 2.29
CA VAL A 263 -2.65 -8.23 1.49
C VAL A 263 -3.10 -8.23 0.02
N VAL A 264 -2.84 -7.15 -0.68
CA VAL A 264 -2.95 -7.03 -2.15
C VAL A 264 -1.60 -6.68 -2.74
N SER A 265 -1.33 -7.15 -3.95
CA SER A 265 -0.09 -6.85 -4.65
C SER A 265 -0.20 -5.54 -5.44
N SER A 266 0.19 -4.42 -4.84
CA SER A 266 0.23 -3.13 -5.54
C SER A 266 1.05 -3.17 -6.83
N THR A 267 2.13 -3.96 -6.88
CA THR A 267 2.94 -4.18 -8.07
C THR A 267 2.11 -4.81 -9.20
N ALA A 268 1.29 -5.84 -8.89
CA ALA A 268 0.44 -6.47 -9.91
C ALA A 268 -0.61 -5.48 -10.43
N TYR A 269 -1.30 -4.75 -9.54
CA TYR A 269 -2.27 -3.72 -9.93
C TYR A 269 -1.65 -2.61 -10.78
N GLN A 270 -0.43 -2.21 -10.48
CA GLN A 270 0.31 -1.22 -11.25
C GLN A 270 0.70 -1.72 -12.65
N CYS A 271 1.12 -3.00 -12.76
CA CYS A 271 1.67 -3.55 -13.99
C CYS A 271 0.61 -4.10 -14.96
N LEU A 272 -0.55 -4.54 -14.43
CA LEU A 272 -1.58 -5.23 -15.19
C LEU A 272 -2.09 -4.40 -16.38
N GLY A 273 -2.20 -3.08 -16.21
CA GLY A 273 -2.65 -2.16 -17.25
C GLY A 273 -1.73 -2.04 -18.46
N SER A 274 -0.52 -2.57 -18.42
CA SER A 274 0.39 -2.59 -19.58
C SER A 274 -0.02 -3.62 -20.66
N GLY A 275 -0.81 -4.64 -20.28
CA GLY A 275 -1.10 -5.79 -21.10
C GLY A 275 0.06 -6.80 -21.20
N CYS A 276 1.14 -6.63 -20.41
CA CYS A 276 2.18 -7.65 -20.25
C CYS A 276 1.63 -8.78 -19.38
N PRO A 277 1.67 -10.05 -19.84
CA PRO A 277 1.20 -11.17 -19.02
C PRO A 277 2.00 -11.29 -17.73
N ILE A 278 1.32 -11.64 -16.65
CA ILE A 278 1.93 -11.78 -15.32
C ILE A 278 1.87 -13.24 -14.87
N LEU A 279 3.03 -13.82 -14.57
CA LEU A 279 3.16 -15.11 -13.91
C LEU A 279 3.40 -14.89 -12.42
N ALA A 280 2.46 -15.31 -11.56
CA ALA A 280 2.51 -15.04 -10.13
C ALA A 280 2.43 -16.32 -9.29
N SER A 281 3.07 -16.32 -8.11
CA SER A 281 2.88 -17.40 -7.13
C SER A 281 1.44 -17.43 -6.60
N ASN A 282 0.83 -18.61 -6.43
CA ASN A 282 -0.53 -18.74 -5.90
C ASN A 282 -0.54 -18.48 -4.37
N THR A 283 -0.59 -17.21 -3.99
CA THR A 283 -0.58 -16.77 -2.59
C THR A 283 -1.67 -15.73 -2.33
N ASN A 284 -1.87 -15.39 -1.05
CA ASN A 284 -2.86 -14.41 -0.62
C ASN A 284 -2.65 -12.98 -1.17
N PHE A 285 -1.51 -12.70 -1.80
CA PHE A 285 -1.26 -11.43 -2.52
C PHE A 285 -2.11 -11.26 -3.78
N PHE A 286 -2.54 -12.38 -4.39
CA PHE A 286 -3.14 -12.39 -5.74
C PHE A 286 -4.56 -12.96 -5.77
N GLU A 287 -5.18 -13.21 -4.61
CA GLU A 287 -6.51 -13.83 -4.54
C GLU A 287 -7.58 -13.10 -5.33
N THR A 288 -7.52 -11.78 -5.37
CA THR A 288 -8.48 -10.93 -6.09
C THR A 288 -8.21 -10.83 -7.60
N MET A 289 -7.12 -11.46 -8.10
CA MET A 289 -6.65 -11.32 -9.48
C MET A 289 -6.46 -12.68 -10.18
N LYS A 290 -6.96 -13.78 -9.62
CA LYS A 290 -6.69 -15.15 -10.14
C LYS A 290 -7.14 -15.37 -11.58
N ASP A 291 -8.18 -14.66 -12.02
CA ASP A 291 -8.72 -14.80 -13.37
C ASP A 291 -7.89 -14.07 -14.44
N VAL A 292 -7.07 -13.09 -14.02
CA VAL A 292 -6.29 -12.23 -14.94
C VAL A 292 -4.78 -12.44 -14.84
N LEU A 293 -4.36 -13.31 -13.93
CA LEU A 293 -2.96 -13.73 -13.77
C LEU A 293 -2.83 -15.21 -14.09
N VAL A 294 -1.70 -15.59 -14.67
CA VAL A 294 -1.32 -17.00 -14.70
C VAL A 294 -0.62 -17.30 -13.36
N THR A 295 -1.19 -18.20 -12.55
CA THR A 295 -0.64 -18.50 -11.22
C THR A 295 -0.03 -19.89 -11.16
N TYR A 296 0.92 -20.10 -10.22
CA TYR A 296 1.56 -21.39 -9.96
C TYR A 296 1.69 -21.66 -8.46
N SER A 297 1.58 -22.92 -8.06
CA SER A 297 1.63 -23.37 -6.67
C SER A 297 2.95 -24.08 -6.33
N ASP A 298 3.64 -24.64 -7.32
CA ASP A 298 4.92 -25.31 -7.17
C ASP A 298 5.88 -25.02 -8.34
N PHE A 299 7.09 -25.54 -8.25
CA PHE A 299 8.14 -25.27 -9.23
C PHE A 299 7.92 -25.94 -10.58
N GLU A 300 7.25 -27.07 -10.63
CA GLU A 300 6.90 -27.73 -11.90
C GLU A 300 5.80 -26.95 -12.62
N GLU A 301 4.77 -26.54 -11.89
CA GLU A 301 3.71 -25.67 -12.42
C GLU A 301 4.27 -24.32 -12.89
N PHE A 302 5.26 -23.75 -12.16
CA PHE A 302 5.97 -22.55 -12.61
C PHE A 302 6.57 -22.72 -13.99
N LYS A 303 7.33 -23.81 -14.24
CA LYS A 303 7.98 -24.06 -15.53
C LYS A 303 6.95 -24.26 -16.65
N VAL A 304 5.92 -25.07 -16.41
CA VAL A 304 4.85 -25.32 -17.37
C VAL A 304 4.13 -24.01 -17.73
N ASN A 305 3.78 -23.20 -16.74
CA ASN A 305 3.04 -21.95 -16.95
C ASN A 305 3.91 -20.86 -17.60
N LEU A 306 5.21 -20.81 -17.27
CA LEU A 306 6.13 -19.90 -17.95
C LEU A 306 6.25 -20.28 -19.44
N MET A 307 6.37 -21.57 -19.75
CA MET A 307 6.37 -22.07 -21.13
C MET A 307 5.08 -21.70 -21.86
N ASP A 308 3.92 -21.95 -21.24
CA ASP A 308 2.61 -21.62 -21.80
C ASP A 308 2.52 -20.14 -22.21
N ILE A 309 2.95 -19.23 -21.31
CA ILE A 309 2.97 -17.80 -21.63
C ILE A 309 3.90 -17.48 -22.80
N LEU A 310 5.11 -18.06 -22.82
CA LEU A 310 6.10 -17.76 -23.86
C LEU A 310 5.69 -18.24 -25.24
N ILE A 311 4.83 -19.27 -25.35
CA ILE A 311 4.25 -19.77 -26.61
C ILE A 311 2.83 -19.27 -26.88
N GLU A 312 2.31 -18.38 -26.02
CA GLU A 312 0.94 -17.84 -26.10
C GLU A 312 -0.14 -18.94 -26.05
N GLY A 313 0.04 -19.89 -25.11
CA GLY A 313 -0.81 -21.06 -24.93
C GLY A 313 -2.17 -20.76 -24.28
N GLU A 314 -2.86 -21.82 -23.82
CA GLU A 314 -4.26 -21.72 -23.35
C GLU A 314 -4.42 -20.85 -22.09
N LYS A 315 -3.50 -20.95 -21.12
CA LYS A 315 -3.59 -20.17 -19.88
C LYS A 315 -3.32 -18.69 -20.14
N TYR A 316 -2.37 -18.38 -21.03
CA TYR A 316 -2.14 -17.02 -21.49
C TYR A 316 -3.39 -16.45 -22.16
N GLN A 317 -4.00 -17.16 -23.11
CA GLN A 317 -5.21 -16.70 -23.82
C GLN A 317 -6.38 -16.47 -22.87
N ALA A 318 -6.56 -17.35 -21.88
CA ALA A 318 -7.61 -17.19 -20.88
C ALA A 318 -7.42 -15.91 -20.04
N SER A 319 -6.19 -15.64 -19.58
CA SER A 319 -5.89 -14.42 -18.81
C SER A 319 -6.07 -13.14 -19.63
N GLU A 320 -5.68 -13.13 -20.91
CA GLU A 320 -5.89 -12.02 -21.84
C GLU A 320 -7.37 -11.72 -22.07
N CYS A 321 -8.20 -12.75 -22.23
CA CYS A 321 -9.64 -12.58 -22.41
C CYS A 321 -10.31 -11.94 -21.20
N ALA A 322 -9.85 -12.25 -19.97
CA ALA A 322 -10.40 -11.69 -18.74
C ALA A 322 -9.91 -10.25 -18.45
N LEU A 323 -8.75 -9.88 -18.99
CA LEU A 323 -8.02 -8.66 -18.63
C LEU A 323 -8.83 -7.38 -18.84
N GLU A 324 -9.44 -7.20 -19.99
CA GLU A 324 -10.19 -5.95 -20.32
C GLU A 324 -11.38 -5.75 -19.40
N ALA A 325 -12.12 -6.82 -19.11
CA ALA A 325 -13.28 -6.76 -18.21
C ALA A 325 -12.83 -6.40 -16.79
N PHE A 326 -11.76 -7.02 -16.31
CA PHE A 326 -11.21 -6.73 -14.98
C PHE A 326 -10.72 -5.29 -14.87
N LEU A 327 -9.91 -4.82 -15.84
CA LEU A 327 -9.39 -3.46 -15.85
C LEU A 327 -10.49 -2.40 -15.95
N ARG A 328 -11.57 -2.65 -16.70
CA ARG A 328 -12.70 -1.73 -16.77
C ARG A 328 -13.37 -1.52 -15.43
N LEU A 329 -13.52 -2.60 -14.63
CA LEU A 329 -14.17 -2.53 -13.31
C LEU A 329 -13.23 -1.95 -12.24
N ASN A 330 -11.92 -2.18 -12.37
CA ASN A 330 -10.92 -1.81 -11.36
C ASN A 330 -10.00 -0.69 -11.86
N SER A 331 -10.33 0.01 -12.94
CA SER A 331 -9.52 1.16 -13.41
C SER A 331 -9.46 2.26 -12.36
N ALA A 332 -8.37 3.03 -12.37
CA ALA A 332 -8.21 4.17 -11.48
C ALA A 332 -9.40 5.13 -11.55
N GLU A 333 -9.95 5.35 -12.77
CA GLU A 333 -11.14 6.17 -12.96
C GLU A 333 -12.38 5.57 -12.29
N ALA A 334 -12.65 4.27 -12.50
CA ALA A 334 -13.82 3.61 -11.92
C ALA A 334 -13.76 3.58 -10.39
N ILE A 335 -12.57 3.30 -9.83
CA ILE A 335 -12.36 3.29 -8.39
C ILE A 335 -12.42 4.70 -7.80
N ALA A 336 -11.78 5.68 -8.45
CA ALA A 336 -11.86 7.07 -7.99
C ALA A 336 -13.29 7.58 -7.96
N ARG A 337 -14.15 7.16 -8.90
CA ARG A 337 -15.59 7.48 -8.91
C ARG A 337 -16.33 6.89 -7.72
N GLN A 338 -16.04 5.65 -7.33
CA GLN A 338 -16.61 5.04 -6.11
C GLN A 338 -16.25 5.83 -4.84
N TYR A 339 -15.05 6.38 -4.76
CA TYR A 339 -14.68 7.29 -3.67
C TYR A 339 -15.49 8.59 -3.72
N ILE A 340 -15.70 9.17 -4.91
CA ILE A 340 -16.52 10.39 -5.06
C ILE A 340 -17.97 10.13 -4.64
N ASP A 341 -18.55 9.01 -5.05
CA ASP A 341 -19.90 8.62 -4.63
C ASP A 341 -20.00 8.48 -3.10
N LEU A 342 -18.99 7.87 -2.46
CA LEU A 342 -18.90 7.79 -1.00
C LEU A 342 -18.80 9.17 -0.36
N PHE A 343 -17.97 10.07 -0.92
CA PHE A 343 -17.81 11.43 -0.39
C PHE A 343 -19.10 12.24 -0.49
N GLU A 344 -19.86 12.10 -1.56
CA GLU A 344 -21.17 12.75 -1.74
C GLU A 344 -22.16 12.29 -0.67
N ILE A 345 -22.23 10.98 -0.40
CA ILE A 345 -23.05 10.43 0.69
C ILE A 345 -22.65 11.03 2.04
N MET A 346 -21.36 11.07 2.35
CA MET A 346 -20.86 11.58 3.63
C MET A 346 -21.15 13.09 3.80
N LEU A 347 -21.02 13.87 2.74
CA LEU A 347 -21.35 15.30 2.78
C LEU A 347 -22.83 15.52 2.99
N GLU A 348 -23.70 14.71 2.40
CA GLU A 348 -25.15 14.80 2.64
C GLU A 348 -25.52 14.39 4.06
N GLU A 349 -24.96 13.29 4.59
CA GLU A 349 -25.12 12.89 6.00
C GLU A 349 -24.72 14.01 6.96
N ARG A 350 -23.62 14.70 6.66
CA ARG A 350 -23.15 15.85 7.47
C ARG A 350 -24.11 17.04 7.38
N ARG A 351 -24.71 17.32 6.22
CA ARG A 351 -25.68 18.41 6.03
C ARG A 351 -26.99 18.18 6.81
N VAL A 352 -27.47 16.94 6.82
CA VAL A 352 -28.73 16.60 7.52
C VAL A 352 -28.51 16.36 9.03
N GLY A 353 -27.29 16.54 9.53
CA GLY A 353 -26.98 16.43 10.96
C GLY A 353 -26.97 14.98 11.48
N ILE A 354 -26.88 13.99 10.60
CA ILE A 354 -26.59 12.60 10.93
C ILE A 354 -25.10 12.55 11.28
N LEU A 355 -24.75 13.14 12.43
CA LEU A 355 -23.43 12.94 13.00
C LEU A 355 -23.34 11.49 13.49
N PRO A 356 -22.25 10.77 13.22
CA PRO A 356 -22.00 9.47 13.84
C PRO A 356 -22.17 9.61 15.35
N GLN A 357 -22.98 8.75 15.96
CA GLN A 357 -23.08 8.71 17.42
C GLN A 357 -21.69 8.43 17.96
N SER A 358 -21.23 9.24 18.93
CA SER A 358 -19.95 9.06 19.59
C SER A 358 -19.76 7.59 19.98
N LEU A 359 -18.67 6.98 19.56
CA LEU A 359 -18.32 5.58 19.79
C LEU A 359 -18.50 5.19 21.26
N LYS A 360 -19.32 4.19 21.47
CA LYS A 360 -19.10 3.21 22.54
C LYS A 360 -17.73 2.56 22.26
N SER A 361 -16.97 2.24 23.30
CA SER A 361 -15.65 1.63 23.22
C SER A 361 -15.51 0.67 22.04
N SER A 362 -14.47 0.83 21.23
CA SER A 362 -14.23 -0.08 20.09
C SER A 362 -14.21 -1.51 20.61
N PRO A 363 -14.96 -2.46 19.98
CA PRO A 363 -14.92 -3.88 20.35
C PRO A 363 -13.50 -4.46 20.39
N TYR A 364 -12.58 -3.88 19.65
CA TYR A 364 -11.18 -4.26 19.65
C TYR A 364 -10.41 -3.79 20.88
N LEU A 365 -10.72 -2.62 21.44
CA LEU A 365 -10.13 -2.19 22.72
C LEU A 365 -10.52 -3.14 23.85
N GLU A 366 -11.76 -3.62 23.88
CA GLU A 366 -12.19 -4.66 24.81
C GLU A 366 -11.45 -5.99 24.58
N HIS A 367 -11.14 -6.32 23.33
CA HIS A 367 -10.38 -7.52 22.99
C HIS A 367 -8.89 -7.38 23.34
N LEU A 368 -8.29 -6.21 23.14
CA LEU A 368 -6.90 -5.90 23.58
C LEU A 368 -6.77 -5.96 25.10
N ASP A 369 -7.75 -5.44 25.83
CA ASP A 369 -7.79 -5.48 27.29
C ASP A 369 -7.83 -6.92 27.81
N GLN A 370 -8.50 -7.83 27.08
CA GLN A 370 -8.54 -9.24 27.40
C GLN A 370 -7.23 -9.99 27.07
N MET A 371 -6.58 -9.63 25.98
CA MET A 371 -5.33 -10.28 25.52
C MET A 371 -4.06 -9.73 26.20
N HIS A 372 -4.07 -8.47 26.58
CA HIS A 372 -2.93 -7.77 27.19
C HIS A 372 -3.37 -6.94 28.41
N PRO A 373 -3.63 -7.57 29.56
CA PRO A 373 -4.11 -6.88 30.77
C PRO A 373 -3.22 -5.73 31.26
N GLN A 374 -1.91 -5.78 30.98
CA GLN A 374 -0.99 -4.70 31.34
C GLN A 374 -1.19 -3.43 30.50
N LEU A 375 -1.54 -3.57 29.22
CA LEU A 375 -1.87 -2.43 28.35
C LEU A 375 -3.19 -1.76 28.75
N ALA A 376 -4.14 -2.54 29.26
CA ALA A 376 -5.40 -2.04 29.79
C ALA A 376 -5.20 -1.07 30.96
N ILE A 377 -4.24 -1.34 31.84
CA ILE A 377 -3.92 -0.51 33.00
C ILE A 377 -3.32 0.83 32.54
N GLU A 378 -2.44 0.82 31.55
CA GLU A 378 -1.85 2.04 30.98
C GLU A 378 -2.89 2.89 30.23
N HIS A 379 -3.84 2.24 29.53
CA HIS A 379 -4.91 2.92 28.82
C HIS A 379 -5.92 3.59 29.78
N GLN A 380 -6.24 2.94 30.89
CA GLN A 380 -7.08 3.53 31.94
C GLN A 380 -6.37 4.70 32.63
N ALA A 381 -5.05 4.62 32.86
CA ALA A 381 -4.26 5.70 33.41
C ALA A 381 -4.17 6.92 32.47
N ALA A 382 -4.09 6.70 31.15
CA ALA A 382 -4.07 7.77 30.15
C ALA A 382 -5.41 8.51 30.03
N ASN A 383 -6.54 7.80 30.18
CA ASN A 383 -7.88 8.39 30.14
C ASN A 383 -8.24 9.18 31.40
N PHE A 384 -7.53 8.99 32.52
CA PHE A 384 -7.74 9.74 33.79
C PHE A 384 -6.93 11.04 33.89
N GLN A 385 -6.05 11.34 32.96
CA GLN A 385 -5.33 12.63 32.92
C GLN A 385 -6.09 13.69 32.11
N SER A 386 -7.33 13.99 32.53
CA SER A 386 -8.02 15.20 32.11
C SER A 386 -7.38 16.43 32.84
N PRO A 387 -7.20 17.58 32.13
CA PRO A 387 -6.47 18.73 32.69
C PRO A 387 -7.18 19.47 33.86
N PHE A 388 -8.21 18.91 34.48
CA PHE A 388 -9.01 19.56 35.52
C PHE A 388 -8.78 19.04 36.94
N THR A 389 -7.80 18.18 37.21
CA THR A 389 -7.45 17.79 38.60
C THR A 389 -5.98 18.08 38.91
N LYS A 390 -5.63 19.37 38.93
CA LYS A 390 -4.50 19.87 39.72
C LYS A 390 -5.00 20.21 41.14
N GLY A 391 -4.74 19.31 42.05
CA GLY A 391 -4.89 19.59 43.47
C GLY A 391 -4.98 18.32 44.29
N ILE A 392 -3.98 18.15 45.16
CA ILE A 392 -3.93 17.23 46.27
C ILE A 392 -3.49 15.78 45.95
N PHE A 393 -2.16 15.52 45.95
CA PHE A 393 -1.60 14.41 46.71
C PHE A 393 -0.17 14.75 47.14
N LYS A 394 0.03 14.78 48.43
CA LYS A 394 1.34 14.92 49.10
C LYS A 394 2.14 13.64 48.92
N THR A 395 3.41 13.86 48.63
CA THR A 395 4.45 12.81 48.60
C THR A 395 4.67 12.23 49.99
N GLU A 396 4.48 10.91 50.16
CA GLU A 396 5.16 10.16 51.20
C GLU A 396 6.30 9.33 50.59
N LYS A 397 7.51 9.61 51.07
CA LYS A 397 8.75 8.86 50.80
C LYS A 397 8.67 7.51 51.48
N ILE A 398 8.79 6.42 50.74
CA ILE A 398 9.22 5.11 51.29
C ILE A 398 10.69 4.94 50.95
N LYS A 399 11.49 4.89 52.03
CA LYS A 399 12.90 4.54 52.06
C LYS A 399 13.08 3.01 51.97
N GLY A 400 14.07 2.61 51.23
CA GLY A 400 14.97 1.51 51.59
C GLY A 400 14.56 0.10 51.11
N ILE A 401 15.36 -0.44 50.21
CA ILE A 401 16.07 -1.75 50.39
C ILE A 401 17.27 -1.71 49.48
N GLU A 402 18.45 -1.88 50.11
CA GLU A 402 19.77 -1.97 49.50
C GLU A 402 20.06 -3.34 48.87
N SER A 403 20.82 -3.24 47.80
CA SER A 403 21.87 -4.14 47.30
C SER A 403 21.97 -5.60 47.78
N GLN A 404 22.04 -6.53 46.81
CA GLN A 404 23.14 -7.53 46.85
C GLN A 404 23.56 -7.91 45.42
N GLN A 405 24.79 -7.57 45.11
CA GLN A 405 25.61 -8.17 44.04
C GLN A 405 25.92 -9.63 44.39
N SER A 406 25.91 -10.52 43.44
CA SER A 406 26.82 -11.68 43.45
C SER A 406 27.20 -12.05 42.02
N THR A 407 28.49 -12.11 41.86
CA THR A 407 29.32 -12.46 40.75
C THR A 407 29.41 -13.99 40.54
N ILE A 408 29.39 -14.40 39.26
CA ILE A 408 30.36 -15.31 38.55
C ILE A 408 30.35 -16.82 38.95
N PRO A 409 30.72 -17.77 38.06
CA PRO A 409 31.63 -17.64 36.90
C PRO A 409 30.95 -17.71 35.53
#